data_b2f50cb125713fe94c18a73dc7289fa5
#
_entry.id   b2f50cb125713fe94c18a73dc7289fa5
#
_cell.length_a   1.000
_cell.length_b   1.000
_cell.length_c   1.000
_cell.angle_alpha   90.00
_cell.angle_beta   90.00
_cell.angle_gamma   90.00
#
_symmetry.space_group_name_H-M   'P 1'
#
loop_
_entity.id
_entity.type
_entity.pdbx_description
1 polymer ?
#
loop_
_entity_poly.entity_id
_entity_poly.type
_entity_poly.pdbx_seq_one_letter_code
_entity_poly.pdbx_strand_id
1 'polypeptide(L)'
;MHSLRCFLSRVGLSSKPGLLPWCVRKPPGWSELFSGIACKVSFTHEIAKKCQKGQSQKKPSHLVPPDHSWQERLAGVVTPLWRLSYEEQLKPVINGYRNKSTFSANQGPDGNPKTVAYYLGTWRDRNIVCVQSNHLKNIPQKHKQVAQCXEVFLRQSPVEPCLQFHEGGHWRELIVHTNSQGHTHITFHPQKLSQEELCVQKETIKEFFTKXPGAVCDLTSLYFQESTMTHCSLQQAPYQLLFGEPHIFEDLLGLKFRISRDAFFQINTAGAELLYRTVAELSGVNPNTILLDICYGTGAIGLSLAQNTSQVIGIELVEQVVEDARWTAAFSGVYSSQHHQREFHTGRAEKILPRLLKFRKDGPLIVAVVNPARAGLHHPLVQAIRNCRAICTLVFVSCKPYGKATRNIIELCCPTNSPKKLLGKPFVLRQAVPVDLFPHTPHCKLVLLFTQ
;
A
#
# COMPACT_ATOMS: atom_id res chain seq x y z
N MET A 1 1.38 0.67 -22.94
CA MET A 1 0.25 0.71 -23.87
C MET A 1 -0.26 -0.69 -24.19
N HIS A 2 0.59 -1.65 -24.53
CA HIS A 2 0.16 -3.01 -24.87
C HIS A 2 -0.50 -3.73 -23.68
N SER A 3 0.02 -3.52 -22.48
CA SER A 3 -0.55 -4.09 -21.25
C SER A 3 -1.96 -3.56 -20.96
N LEU A 4 -2.20 -2.29 -21.23
CA LEU A 4 -3.51 -1.67 -21.05
C LEU A 4 -4.49 -2.15 -22.12
N ARG A 5 -4.02 -2.33 -23.38
CA ARG A 5 -4.86 -2.88 -24.46
C ARG A 5 -5.23 -4.34 -24.20
N CYS A 6 -4.29 -5.15 -23.74
CA CYS A 6 -4.56 -6.55 -23.35
C CYS A 6 -5.54 -6.61 -22.17
N PHE A 7 -5.43 -5.68 -21.23
CA PHE A 7 -6.34 -5.56 -20.11
C PHE A 7 -7.74 -5.15 -20.59
N LEU A 8 -7.82 -4.15 -21.47
CA LEU A 8 -9.08 -3.65 -22.00
C LEU A 8 -9.80 -4.69 -22.90
N SER A 9 -9.04 -5.47 -23.68
CA SER A 9 -9.62 -6.54 -24.48
C SER A 9 -10.19 -7.68 -23.64
N ARG A 10 -9.59 -7.96 -22.48
CA ARG A 10 -10.11 -8.98 -21.54
C ARG A 10 -11.37 -8.54 -20.81
N VAL A 11 -11.64 -7.23 -20.75
CA VAL A 11 -12.89 -6.71 -20.18
C VAL A 11 -13.99 -6.50 -21.24
N GLY A 12 -13.77 -6.95 -22.48
CA GLY A 12 -14.77 -6.85 -23.55
C GLY A 12 -14.94 -5.44 -24.10
N LEU A 13 -13.98 -4.55 -23.85
CA LEU A 13 -14.02 -3.20 -24.39
C LEU A 13 -13.31 -3.19 -25.74
N SER A 14 -14.09 -2.97 -26.79
CA SER A 14 -13.60 -2.90 -28.17
C SER A 14 -12.62 -1.73 -28.32
N SER A 15 -11.43 -2.04 -28.77
CA SER A 15 -10.44 -1.02 -29.13
C SER A 15 -10.67 -0.57 -30.57
N LYS A 16 -11.77 0.12 -30.83
CA LYS A 16 -11.90 0.82 -32.13
C LYS A 16 -10.89 1.96 -32.19
N PRO A 17 -10.11 2.06 -33.27
CA PRO A 17 -9.24 3.22 -33.45
C PRO A 17 -10.11 4.49 -33.50
N GLY A 18 -9.89 5.43 -32.62
CA GLY A 18 -10.63 6.69 -32.60
C GLY A 18 -11.40 6.99 -31.31
N LEU A 19 -11.54 6.01 -30.40
CA LEU A 19 -12.33 6.19 -29.16
C LEU A 19 -11.52 6.24 -27.89
N LEU A 20 -10.21 6.33 -28.00
CA LEU A 20 -9.33 6.66 -26.89
C LEU A 20 -8.55 7.91 -27.25
N PRO A 21 -9.12 9.10 -27.02
CA PRO A 21 -8.25 10.27 -27.06
C PRO A 21 -7.29 10.16 -25.89
N TRP A 22 -6.04 9.94 -26.19
CA TRP A 22 -4.94 10.09 -25.24
C TRP A 22 -4.75 11.57 -24.86
N CYS A 23 -5.77 12.35 -25.05
CA CYS A 23 -5.83 13.70 -24.57
C CYS A 23 -6.39 13.71 -23.18
N VAL A 24 -5.54 13.42 -22.22
CA VAL A 24 -5.67 14.10 -20.95
C VAL A 24 -5.60 15.59 -21.31
N ARG A 25 -6.72 16.30 -21.32
CA ARG A 25 -6.70 17.76 -21.37
C ARG A 25 -5.86 18.18 -20.17
N LYS A 26 -4.66 18.67 -20.44
CA LYS A 26 -3.76 19.15 -19.42
C LYS A 26 -4.42 20.31 -18.68
N PRO A 27 -4.62 20.23 -17.36
CA PRO A 27 -4.98 21.44 -16.63
C PRO A 27 -3.86 22.46 -16.78
N PRO A 28 -4.15 23.76 -16.79
CA PRO A 28 -3.09 24.77 -16.88
C PRO A 28 -2.09 24.59 -15.74
N GLY A 29 -0.82 24.51 -16.08
CA GLY A 29 0.28 24.37 -15.12
C GLY A 29 0.81 22.96 -14.90
N TRP A 30 0.24 21.93 -15.57
CA TRP A 30 0.65 20.54 -15.36
C TRP A 30 1.50 19.97 -16.51
N SER A 31 1.94 20.81 -17.44
CA SER A 31 2.62 20.36 -18.66
C SER A 31 3.95 19.64 -18.41
N GLU A 32 4.60 19.90 -17.27
CA GLU A 32 5.92 19.32 -16.99
C GLU A 32 5.89 18.02 -16.20
N LEU A 33 4.82 17.75 -15.46
CA LEU A 33 4.75 16.56 -14.58
C LEU A 33 4.33 15.28 -15.32
N PHE A 34 3.66 15.39 -16.47
CA PHE A 34 3.12 14.22 -17.16
C PHE A 34 3.86 13.81 -18.43
N SER A 35 4.85 14.58 -18.88
CA SER A 35 5.63 14.22 -20.08
C SER A 35 6.48 12.94 -19.89
N GLY A 36 6.62 12.46 -18.66
CA GLY A 36 7.39 11.27 -18.32
C GLY A 36 6.61 9.96 -18.14
N ILE A 37 5.29 9.97 -18.26
CA ILE A 37 4.48 8.78 -17.96
C ILE A 37 4.25 7.87 -19.18
N ALA A 38 5.04 8.03 -20.24
CA ALA A 38 5.08 7.01 -21.28
C ALA A 38 5.89 5.81 -20.77
N CYS A 39 5.21 4.81 -20.20
CA CYS A 39 5.83 3.54 -19.89
C CYS A 39 6.55 3.02 -21.12
N LYS A 40 7.87 2.98 -21.08
CA LYS A 40 8.66 2.55 -22.23
C LYS A 40 8.43 1.08 -22.58
N VAL A 41 8.64 0.79 -23.82
CA VAL A 41 8.28 -0.43 -24.55
C VAL A 41 8.83 -1.74 -23.97
N SER A 42 9.90 -1.69 -23.18
CA SER A 42 10.52 -2.90 -22.59
C SER A 42 9.64 -3.59 -21.53
N PHE A 43 8.83 -2.83 -20.83
CA PHE A 43 7.90 -3.37 -19.83
C PHE A 43 6.77 -4.17 -20.47
N THR A 44 6.37 -3.80 -21.68
CA THR A 44 5.25 -4.43 -22.39
C THR A 44 5.64 -5.75 -23.05
N HIS A 45 6.91 -5.94 -23.40
CA HIS A 45 7.34 -7.12 -24.15
C HIS A 45 7.40 -8.40 -23.30
N GLU A 46 7.83 -8.29 -22.06
CA GLU A 46 7.86 -9.45 -21.14
C GLU A 46 6.46 -9.88 -20.67
N ILE A 47 5.56 -8.92 -20.45
CA ILE A 47 4.19 -9.23 -20.06
C ILE A 47 3.41 -9.85 -21.23
N ALA A 48 3.65 -9.38 -22.45
CA ALA A 48 3.01 -9.93 -23.64
C ALA A 48 3.42 -11.38 -23.92
N LYS A 49 4.67 -11.74 -23.68
CA LYS A 49 5.15 -13.12 -23.81
C LYS A 49 4.52 -14.08 -22.79
N LYS A 50 4.17 -13.60 -21.60
CA LYS A 50 3.50 -14.41 -20.58
C LYS A 50 2.03 -14.67 -20.85
N CYS A 51 1.38 -13.84 -21.66
CA CYS A 51 -0.05 -14.00 -21.96
C CYS A 51 -0.33 -15.00 -23.09
N GLN A 52 0.70 -15.40 -23.86
CA GLN A 52 0.49 -16.23 -25.06
C GLN A 52 0.65 -17.73 -24.83
N LYS A 53 1.14 -18.18 -23.67
CA LYS A 53 1.31 -19.61 -23.40
C LYS A 53 0.52 -20.03 -22.16
N GLY A 54 -0.56 -20.73 -22.37
CA GLY A 54 -1.41 -21.31 -21.33
C GLY A 54 -0.83 -22.59 -20.73
N GLN A 55 0.44 -22.59 -20.38
CA GLN A 55 1.06 -23.67 -19.60
C GLN A 55 1.51 -23.12 -18.26
N SER A 56 1.36 -23.93 -17.23
CA SER A 56 1.84 -23.64 -15.90
C SER A 56 3.36 -23.51 -15.92
N GLN A 57 3.84 -22.33 -16.28
CA GLN A 57 5.26 -22.06 -16.16
C GLN A 57 5.59 -21.76 -14.70
N LYS A 58 6.57 -22.48 -14.19
CA LYS A 58 7.28 -22.09 -12.97
C LYS A 58 7.58 -20.60 -13.06
N LYS A 59 7.25 -19.84 -12.01
CA LYS A 59 7.64 -18.43 -11.91
C LYS A 59 9.11 -18.34 -12.30
N PRO A 60 9.47 -17.48 -13.26
CA PRO A 60 10.89 -17.31 -13.55
C PRO A 60 11.57 -16.89 -12.25
N SER A 61 12.58 -17.59 -11.87
CA SER A 61 13.44 -17.15 -10.80
C SER A 61 13.99 -15.78 -11.25
N HIS A 62 13.62 -14.73 -10.55
CA HIS A 62 14.20 -13.41 -10.76
C HIS A 62 15.65 -13.38 -10.26
N LEU A 63 16.31 -14.53 -10.34
CA LEU A 63 17.69 -14.64 -9.94
C LEU A 63 18.55 -14.05 -11.06
N VAL A 64 19.12 -12.92 -10.77
CA VAL A 64 20.28 -12.37 -11.48
C VAL A 64 21.30 -13.50 -11.57
N PRO A 65 22.00 -13.66 -12.68
CA PRO A 65 22.98 -14.74 -12.81
C PRO A 65 23.94 -14.84 -11.62
N PRO A 66 24.40 -16.03 -11.28
CA PRO A 66 25.17 -16.25 -10.05
C PRO A 66 26.51 -15.51 -9.98
N ASP A 67 26.95 -14.92 -11.06
CA ASP A 67 28.17 -14.11 -11.14
C ASP A 67 28.01 -12.68 -10.62
N HIS A 68 26.76 -12.24 -10.35
CA HIS A 68 26.51 -10.90 -9.80
C HIS A 68 26.61 -10.88 -8.27
N SER A 69 27.04 -9.74 -7.73
CA SER A 69 27.16 -9.57 -6.27
C SER A 69 25.78 -9.65 -5.59
N TRP A 70 25.77 -9.98 -4.30
CA TRP A 70 24.55 -10.03 -3.51
C TRP A 70 23.79 -8.70 -3.53
N GLN A 71 24.51 -7.59 -3.54
CA GLN A 71 23.93 -6.24 -3.60
C GLN A 71 23.20 -6.01 -4.92
N GLU A 72 23.79 -6.43 -6.03
CA GLU A 72 23.15 -6.33 -7.36
C GLU A 72 21.92 -7.23 -7.46
N ARG A 73 22.00 -8.44 -6.90
CA ARG A 73 20.86 -9.36 -6.85
C ARG A 73 19.71 -8.78 -6.06
N LEU A 74 19.98 -8.17 -4.90
CA LEU A 74 18.96 -7.50 -4.10
C LEU A 74 18.38 -6.29 -4.86
N ALA A 75 19.24 -5.45 -5.43
CA ALA A 75 18.78 -4.28 -6.19
C ALA A 75 17.92 -4.69 -7.38
N GLY A 76 18.28 -5.78 -8.06
CA GLY A 76 17.48 -6.33 -9.17
C GLY A 76 16.09 -6.80 -8.77
N VAL A 77 15.88 -7.17 -7.50
CA VAL A 77 14.58 -7.60 -6.97
C VAL A 77 13.79 -6.42 -6.40
N VAL A 78 14.44 -5.58 -5.59
CA VAL A 78 13.77 -4.50 -4.83
C VAL A 78 13.60 -3.23 -5.68
N THR A 79 14.62 -2.91 -6.50
CA THR A 79 14.61 -1.74 -7.37
C THR A 79 15.05 -2.14 -8.79
N PRO A 80 14.22 -2.92 -9.53
CA PRO A 80 14.66 -3.52 -10.80
C PRO A 80 15.10 -2.54 -11.88
N LEU A 81 14.76 -1.25 -11.76
CA LEU A 81 15.16 -0.22 -12.72
C LEU A 81 16.45 0.52 -12.31
N TRP A 82 17.17 0.03 -11.29
CA TRP A 82 18.33 0.73 -10.72
C TRP A 82 19.50 0.91 -11.70
N ARG A 83 19.59 0.07 -12.74
CA ARG A 83 20.63 0.14 -13.77
C ARG A 83 20.36 1.18 -14.85
N LEU A 84 19.11 1.67 -14.93
CA LEU A 84 18.76 2.69 -15.90
C LEU A 84 19.27 4.06 -15.45
N SER A 85 19.64 4.89 -16.40
CA SER A 85 20.01 6.28 -16.11
C SER A 85 18.80 7.04 -15.56
N TYR A 86 19.07 8.17 -14.94
CA TYR A 86 18.02 9.02 -14.37
C TYR A 86 17.01 9.48 -15.44
N GLU A 87 17.49 9.76 -16.66
CA GLU A 87 16.64 10.14 -17.78
C GLU A 87 15.79 8.98 -18.29
N GLU A 88 16.26 7.77 -18.10
CA GLU A 88 15.54 6.56 -18.52
C GLU A 88 14.48 6.15 -17.51
N GLN A 89 14.60 6.58 -16.27
CA GLN A 89 13.59 6.38 -15.26
C GLN A 89 12.56 7.51 -15.32
N LEU A 90 11.35 7.24 -14.90
CA LEU A 90 10.30 8.27 -14.91
C LEU A 90 10.61 9.34 -13.85
N LYS A 91 10.59 10.59 -14.23
CA LYS A 91 10.75 11.73 -13.31
C LYS A 91 9.41 12.09 -12.66
N PRO A 92 9.41 12.60 -11.44
CA PRO A 92 10.55 12.79 -10.55
C PRO A 92 10.89 11.48 -9.81
N VAL A 93 12.14 11.10 -9.84
CA VAL A 93 12.62 9.97 -9.07
C VAL A 93 13.07 10.50 -7.72
N ILE A 94 12.37 10.12 -6.69
CA ILE A 94 12.67 10.55 -5.33
C ILE A 94 13.48 9.45 -4.63
N ASN A 95 14.71 9.75 -4.32
CA ASN A 95 15.55 8.86 -3.52
C ASN A 95 15.03 8.82 -2.08
N GLY A 96 15.00 7.63 -1.49
CA GLY A 96 14.56 7.47 -0.11
C GLY A 96 13.09 7.80 0.14
N TYR A 97 12.23 7.62 -0.87
CA TYR A 97 10.82 8.02 -0.77
C TYR A 97 9.99 7.18 0.22
N ARG A 98 10.49 6.03 0.61
CA ARG A 98 9.70 5.12 1.45
C ARG A 98 9.60 5.65 2.88
N ASN A 99 8.39 5.81 3.36
CA ASN A 99 8.16 6.13 4.77
C ASN A 99 8.07 4.87 5.65
N LYS A 100 8.10 3.67 5.05
CA LYS A 100 8.06 2.40 5.79
C LYS A 100 8.94 1.36 5.11
N SER A 101 9.79 0.68 5.89
CA SER A 101 10.62 -0.44 5.44
C SER A 101 10.52 -1.60 6.42
N THR A 102 10.53 -2.81 5.91
CA THR A 102 10.58 -4.04 6.71
C THR A 102 11.89 -4.76 6.38
N PHE A 103 12.70 -4.98 7.38
CA PHE A 103 13.96 -5.72 7.29
C PHE A 103 13.79 -7.07 7.99
N SER A 104 14.47 -8.08 7.49
CA SER A 104 14.51 -9.41 8.12
C SER A 104 15.83 -9.60 8.86
N ALA A 105 15.79 -10.33 9.96
CA ALA A 105 16.97 -10.82 10.65
C ALA A 105 17.20 -12.26 10.21
N ASN A 106 18.30 -12.52 9.50
CA ASN A 106 18.59 -13.85 8.96
C ASN A 106 20.07 -13.93 8.52
N GLN A 107 20.45 -15.04 7.92
CA GLN A 107 21.83 -15.29 7.48
C GLN A 107 22.23 -14.33 6.35
N GLY A 108 23.38 -13.70 6.51
CA GLY A 108 24.00 -12.86 5.47
C GLY A 108 24.81 -13.66 4.45
N PRO A 109 25.31 -12.99 3.39
CA PRO A 109 26.16 -13.67 2.40
C PRO A 109 27.47 -14.21 2.96
N ASP A 110 27.91 -13.65 4.08
CA ASP A 110 29.11 -14.08 4.84
C ASP A 110 28.84 -15.25 5.78
N GLY A 111 27.61 -15.73 5.83
CA GLY A 111 27.19 -16.80 6.73
C GLY A 111 26.78 -16.32 8.12
N ASN A 112 26.88 -15.02 8.43
CA ASN A 112 26.52 -14.49 9.74
C ASN A 112 25.00 -14.55 9.94
N PRO A 113 24.48 -15.30 10.94
CA PRO A 113 23.04 -15.44 11.14
C PRO A 113 22.37 -14.17 11.66
N LYS A 114 23.13 -13.20 12.16
CA LYS A 114 22.61 -11.97 12.79
C LYS A 114 22.71 -10.76 11.85
N THR A 115 22.40 -10.97 10.57
CA THR A 115 22.36 -9.89 9.57
C THR A 115 20.95 -9.31 9.48
N VAL A 116 20.80 -7.99 9.55
CA VAL A 116 19.52 -7.29 9.47
C VAL A 116 19.46 -6.54 8.14
N ALA A 117 18.66 -7.08 7.20
CA ALA A 117 18.70 -6.59 5.82
C ALA A 117 17.43 -7.02 5.06
N TYR A 118 17.42 -6.75 3.77
CA TYR A 118 16.40 -7.31 2.86
C TYR A 118 16.86 -8.70 2.44
N TYR A 119 15.90 -9.64 2.38
CA TYR A 119 16.25 -11.00 1.99
C TYR A 119 16.01 -11.28 0.50
N LEU A 120 16.83 -12.15 -0.03
CA LEU A 120 16.64 -12.84 -1.31
C LEU A 120 16.31 -14.30 -1.02
N GLY A 121 15.64 -14.95 -1.96
CA GLY A 121 15.23 -16.34 -1.80
C GLY A 121 13.80 -16.49 -1.32
N THR A 122 13.44 -17.69 -0.94
CA THR A 122 12.11 -18.01 -0.41
C THR A 122 12.20 -18.94 0.80
N TRP A 123 11.28 -18.76 1.74
CA TRP A 123 11.16 -19.64 2.91
C TRP A 123 10.87 -21.09 2.51
N ARG A 124 10.18 -21.26 1.38
CA ARG A 124 9.84 -22.59 0.86
C ARG A 124 11.07 -23.36 0.39
N ASP A 125 11.98 -22.64 -0.28
CA ASP A 125 13.19 -23.27 -0.86
C ASP A 125 14.36 -23.27 0.11
N ARG A 126 14.17 -22.73 1.31
CA ARG A 126 15.17 -22.65 2.40
C ARG A 126 16.47 -21.98 1.94
N ASN A 127 16.37 -20.99 1.05
CA ASN A 127 17.53 -20.33 0.46
C ASN A 127 17.52 -18.81 0.75
N ILE A 128 17.02 -18.44 1.95
CA ILE A 128 16.97 -17.05 2.39
C ILE A 128 18.40 -16.55 2.66
N VAL A 129 18.74 -15.41 2.06
CA VAL A 129 19.99 -14.69 2.34
C VAL A 129 19.65 -13.21 2.53
N CYS A 130 20.02 -12.63 3.67
CA CYS A 130 19.84 -11.21 3.94
C CYS A 130 21.00 -10.39 3.35
N VAL A 131 20.66 -9.42 2.52
CA VAL A 131 21.63 -8.60 1.79
C VAL A 131 21.46 -7.14 2.19
N GLN A 132 22.55 -6.49 2.60
CA GLN A 132 22.57 -5.09 3.06
C GLN A 132 21.95 -4.16 2.01
N SER A 133 21.13 -3.23 2.49
CA SER A 133 20.31 -2.35 1.64
C SER A 133 20.94 -0.97 1.39
N ASN A 134 22.22 -0.79 1.74
CA ASN A 134 22.87 0.52 1.70
C ASN A 134 22.85 1.17 0.32
N HIS A 135 22.91 0.36 -0.74
CA HIS A 135 22.93 0.81 -2.13
C HIS A 135 21.51 1.04 -2.71
N LEU A 136 20.45 0.65 -2.01
CA LEU A 136 19.09 0.78 -2.53
C LEU A 136 18.64 2.24 -2.52
N LYS A 137 18.21 2.73 -3.69
CA LYS A 137 17.83 4.13 -3.89
C LYS A 137 16.51 4.51 -3.22
N ASN A 138 15.59 3.57 -3.09
CA ASN A 138 14.25 3.85 -2.56
C ASN A 138 14.14 3.83 -1.03
N ILE A 139 15.21 3.45 -0.32
CA ILE A 139 15.22 3.33 1.14
C ILE A 139 15.88 4.57 1.75
N PRO A 140 15.20 5.26 2.69
CA PRO A 140 15.82 6.41 3.38
C PRO A 140 17.06 6.03 4.17
N GLN A 141 18.00 6.96 4.28
CA GLN A 141 19.23 6.77 5.07
C GLN A 141 18.91 6.45 6.53
N LYS A 142 17.89 7.10 7.09
CA LYS A 142 17.42 6.85 8.46
C LYS A 142 17.05 5.38 8.68
N HIS A 143 16.32 4.77 7.70
CA HIS A 143 15.93 3.36 7.80
C HIS A 143 17.16 2.43 7.77
N LYS A 144 18.14 2.76 6.92
CA LYS A 144 19.40 2.00 6.81
C LYS A 144 20.18 2.06 8.13
N GLN A 145 20.25 3.26 8.72
CA GLN A 145 20.91 3.47 10.02
C GLN A 145 20.25 2.64 11.13
N VAL A 146 18.92 2.68 11.21
CA VAL A 146 18.18 1.90 12.22
C VAL A 146 18.42 0.40 12.04
N ALA A 147 18.45 -0.08 10.80
CA ALA A 147 18.71 -1.49 10.49
C ALA A 147 20.13 -1.88 10.92
N GLN A 148 21.13 -1.03 10.68
CA GLN A 148 22.52 -1.24 11.11
C GLN A 148 22.61 -1.29 12.65
N CYS A 149 21.96 -0.41 13.33
CA CYS A 149 21.90 -0.45 14.81
C CYS A 149 21.23 -1.72 15.34
N UNK A 150 20.19 -2.22 14.65
CA UNK A 150 19.60 -3.28 14.94
C UNK A 150 20.45 -4.40 14.82
N GLU A 151 21.22 -4.46 13.81
CA GLU A 151 22.21 -5.52 13.61
C GLU A 151 23.27 -5.56 14.73
N VAL A 152 23.80 -4.41 15.10
CA VAL A 152 24.73 -4.30 16.23
C VAL A 152 24.11 -4.90 17.50
N PHE A 153 22.87 -4.56 17.80
CA PHE A 153 22.15 -5.12 18.95
C PHE A 153 22.08 -6.65 18.90
N LEU A 154 21.70 -7.20 17.73
CA LEU A 154 21.57 -8.65 17.58
C LEU A 154 22.91 -9.38 17.77
N ARG A 155 24.00 -8.80 17.27
CA ARG A 155 25.32 -9.39 17.43
C ARG A 155 25.75 -9.48 18.90
N GLN A 156 25.29 -8.55 19.73
CA GLN A 156 25.55 -8.54 21.17
C GLN A 156 24.55 -9.39 21.98
N SER A 157 23.38 -9.67 21.39
CA SER A 157 22.31 -10.43 22.04
C SER A 157 22.64 -11.92 22.13
N PRO A 158 22.37 -12.57 23.27
CA PRO A 158 22.48 -14.05 23.35
C PRO A 158 21.31 -14.74 22.63
N VAL A 159 20.28 -14.00 22.22
CA VAL A 159 19.07 -14.55 21.59
C VAL A 159 19.25 -14.58 20.08
N GLU A 160 19.10 -15.76 19.49
CA GLU A 160 19.36 -15.99 18.08
C GLU A 160 18.16 -15.59 17.18
N PRO A 161 18.43 -15.20 15.93
CA PRO A 161 17.37 -14.95 14.95
C PRO A 161 16.64 -16.24 14.53
N CYS A 162 15.41 -16.07 14.07
CA CYS A 162 14.59 -17.15 13.53
C CYS A 162 14.99 -17.35 12.05
N LEU A 163 15.95 -18.26 11.81
CA LEU A 163 16.43 -18.52 10.45
C LEU A 163 15.39 -19.28 9.63
N GLN A 164 14.73 -20.26 10.25
CA GLN A 164 13.63 -21.03 9.66
C GLN A 164 12.56 -21.22 10.72
N PHE A 165 11.30 -21.25 10.30
CA PHE A 165 10.16 -21.34 11.24
C PHE A 165 10.20 -22.59 12.13
N HIS A 166 10.84 -23.66 11.68
CA HIS A 166 10.88 -24.95 12.39
C HIS A 166 12.19 -25.17 13.15
N GLU A 167 13.20 -24.32 12.96
CA GLU A 167 14.53 -24.50 13.55
C GLU A 167 14.71 -23.76 14.87
N GLY A 168 13.72 -22.97 15.26
CA GLY A 168 13.83 -22.15 16.46
C GLY A 168 14.38 -20.76 16.16
N GLY A 169 14.86 -20.10 17.20
CA GLY A 169 15.29 -18.71 17.09
C GLY A 169 14.12 -17.75 17.29
N HIS A 170 14.39 -16.48 17.50
CA HIS A 170 13.38 -15.54 17.98
C HIS A 170 13.27 -14.25 17.18
N TRP A 171 14.37 -13.56 16.91
CA TRP A 171 14.35 -12.30 16.18
C TRP A 171 14.05 -12.54 14.71
N ARG A 172 13.03 -11.86 14.17
CA ARG A 172 12.55 -12.13 12.83
C ARG A 172 12.54 -10.89 11.94
N GLU A 173 11.85 -9.85 12.37
CA GLU A 173 11.61 -8.67 11.53
C GLU A 173 11.80 -7.39 12.32
N LEU A 174 12.26 -6.37 11.62
CA LEU A 174 12.35 -4.99 12.08
C LEU A 174 11.55 -4.13 11.10
N ILE A 175 10.54 -3.44 11.60
CA ILE A 175 9.79 -2.48 10.79
C ILE A 175 10.19 -1.07 11.22
N VAL A 176 10.64 -0.27 10.27
CA VAL A 176 10.97 1.14 10.48
C VAL A 176 9.94 1.98 9.75
N HIS A 177 9.34 2.93 10.44
CA HIS A 177 8.37 3.86 9.87
C HIS A 177 8.80 5.28 10.22
N THR A 178 8.97 6.14 9.21
CA THR A 178 9.27 7.56 9.40
C THR A 178 8.17 8.41 8.76
N ASN A 179 8.00 9.61 9.28
CA ASN A 179 7.12 10.61 8.66
C ASN A 179 7.96 11.72 8.00
N SER A 180 7.28 12.68 7.38
CA SER A 180 7.93 13.83 6.73
C SER A 180 8.65 14.75 7.71
N GLN A 181 8.28 14.69 9.01
CA GLN A 181 8.87 15.48 10.08
C GLN A 181 10.09 14.82 10.72
N GLY A 182 10.45 13.61 10.27
CA GLY A 182 11.61 12.86 10.76
C GLY A 182 11.35 11.97 11.97
N HIS A 183 10.11 11.89 12.46
CA HIS A 183 9.75 10.98 13.54
C HIS A 183 9.97 9.53 13.10
N THR A 184 10.54 8.71 13.96
CA THR A 184 10.91 7.33 13.62
C THR A 184 10.29 6.35 14.61
N HIS A 185 9.44 5.46 14.11
CA HIS A 185 8.85 4.36 14.87
C HIS A 185 9.50 3.05 14.42
N ILE A 186 9.88 2.20 15.36
CA ILE A 186 10.37 0.86 15.04
C ILE A 186 9.57 -0.20 15.79
N THR A 187 9.47 -1.38 15.20
CA THR A 187 8.78 -2.52 15.78
C THR A 187 9.61 -3.78 15.59
N PHE A 188 9.79 -4.52 16.66
CA PHE A 188 10.48 -5.80 16.67
C PHE A 188 9.46 -6.94 16.74
N HIS A 189 9.75 -8.01 16.05
CA HIS A 189 8.89 -9.21 16.02
C HIS A 189 9.70 -10.42 16.48
N PRO A 190 9.81 -10.66 17.80
CA PRO A 190 10.38 -11.91 18.29
C PRO A 190 9.35 -13.03 18.22
N GLN A 191 9.82 -14.26 18.36
CA GLN A 191 9.01 -15.47 18.29
C GLN A 191 9.41 -16.44 19.41
N LYS A 192 8.42 -17.03 20.10
CA LYS A 192 8.59 -18.16 21.03
C LYS A 192 9.53 -17.90 22.23
N LEU A 193 9.49 -16.74 22.82
CA LEU A 193 10.20 -16.46 24.06
C LEU A 193 9.31 -16.75 25.28
N SER A 194 9.91 -17.15 26.41
CA SER A 194 9.21 -17.22 27.70
C SER A 194 8.87 -15.81 28.18
N GLN A 195 7.94 -15.69 29.14
CA GLN A 195 7.54 -14.37 29.67
C GLN A 195 8.73 -13.64 30.34
N GLU A 196 9.58 -14.37 31.03
CA GLU A 196 10.78 -13.80 31.66
C GLU A 196 11.76 -13.30 30.59
N GLU A 197 12.02 -14.12 29.59
CA GLU A 197 12.88 -13.75 28.45
C GLU A 197 12.32 -12.54 27.70
N LEU A 198 11.00 -12.50 27.49
CA LEU A 198 10.34 -11.35 26.85
C LEU A 198 10.58 -10.06 27.62
N CYS A 199 10.42 -10.10 28.96
CA CYS A 199 10.65 -8.93 29.82
C CYS A 199 12.10 -8.45 29.71
N VAL A 200 13.05 -9.37 29.77
CA VAL A 200 14.48 -9.06 29.65
C VAL A 200 14.78 -8.42 28.29
N GLN A 201 14.27 -9.02 27.20
CA GLN A 201 14.51 -8.53 25.86
C GLN A 201 13.89 -7.14 25.65
N LYS A 202 12.68 -6.89 26.18
CA LYS A 202 12.03 -5.58 26.10
C LYS A 202 12.85 -4.48 26.77
N GLU A 203 13.34 -4.74 27.97
CA GLU A 203 14.16 -3.75 28.69
C GLU A 203 15.53 -3.56 28.02
N THR A 204 16.16 -4.66 27.59
CA THR A 204 17.47 -4.59 26.92
C THR A 204 17.41 -3.78 25.64
N ILE A 205 16.37 -4.02 24.80
CA ILE A 205 16.22 -3.31 23.52
C ILE A 205 15.84 -1.83 23.75
N LYS A 206 15.01 -1.57 24.75
CA LYS A 206 14.65 -0.22 25.15
C LYS A 206 15.90 0.55 25.60
N GLU A 207 16.70 -0.04 26.47
CA GLU A 207 17.94 0.57 26.96
C GLU A 207 18.93 0.82 25.82
N PHE A 208 19.10 -0.14 24.90
CA PHE A 208 19.97 0.01 23.73
C PHE A 208 19.60 1.24 22.90
N PHE A 209 18.31 1.46 22.62
CA PHE A 209 17.86 2.57 21.77
C PHE A 209 17.65 3.88 22.52
N THR A 210 17.68 3.88 23.87
CA THR A 210 17.59 5.13 24.65
C THR A 210 18.94 5.57 25.21
N LYS A 211 19.88 4.67 25.52
CA LYS A 211 21.14 4.97 26.20
C LYS A 211 22.36 4.45 25.47
N UNK A 212 22.21 3.25 24.82
CA UNK A 212 23.21 2.64 24.27
C UNK A 212 23.53 3.14 22.96
N PRO A 213 24.30 2.37 22.34
CA PRO A 213 24.74 2.82 21.01
C PRO A 213 23.60 3.14 20.03
N GLY A 214 22.43 2.51 20.20
CA GLY A 214 21.25 2.75 19.34
C GLY A 214 20.63 4.13 19.53
N ALA A 215 20.97 4.85 20.58
CA ALA A 215 20.45 6.21 20.85
C ALA A 215 20.75 7.17 19.67
N VAL A 216 21.79 6.91 18.90
CA VAL A 216 22.12 7.68 17.69
C VAL A 216 20.98 7.64 16.66
N CYS A 217 20.09 6.67 16.74
CA CYS A 217 18.92 6.58 15.87
C CYS A 217 17.84 7.61 16.22
N ASP A 218 17.91 8.25 17.37
CA ASP A 218 16.96 9.30 17.79
C ASP A 218 15.51 8.89 17.48
N LEU A 219 15.07 7.81 18.11
CA LEU A 219 13.75 7.24 17.86
C LEU A 219 12.67 8.03 18.59
N THR A 220 11.58 8.34 17.91
CA THR A 220 10.39 8.93 18.52
C THR A 220 9.61 7.88 19.32
N SER A 221 9.56 6.63 18.82
CA SER A 221 8.82 5.56 19.48
C SER A 221 9.44 4.20 19.20
N LEU A 222 9.31 3.31 20.15
CA LEU A 222 9.75 1.93 20.04
C LEU A 222 8.61 1.00 20.43
N TYR A 223 8.28 0.09 19.53
CA TYR A 223 7.24 -0.91 19.72
C TYR A 223 7.81 -2.33 19.71
N PHE A 224 7.12 -3.20 20.37
CA PHE A 224 7.40 -4.62 20.44
C PHE A 224 6.12 -5.39 20.10
N GLN A 225 6.23 -6.38 19.22
CA GLN A 225 5.09 -7.23 18.89
C GLN A 225 5.54 -8.68 18.90
N GLU A 226 5.04 -9.45 19.83
CA GLU A 226 5.30 -10.89 19.85
C GLU A 226 4.64 -11.54 18.63
N SER A 227 5.45 -12.22 17.82
CA SER A 227 4.94 -12.88 16.63
C SER A 227 4.34 -14.26 17.02
N THR A 228 3.04 -14.37 16.89
CA THR A 228 2.34 -15.65 17.07
C THR A 228 2.12 -16.37 15.73
N MET A 229 2.75 -15.87 14.65
CA MET A 229 2.53 -16.42 13.31
C MET A 229 3.09 -17.84 13.19
N THR A 230 2.21 -18.79 13.35
CA THR A 230 2.34 -20.13 12.77
C THR A 230 1.72 -20.07 11.37
N HIS A 231 2.03 -21.05 10.53
CA HIS A 231 1.50 -21.14 9.16
C HIS A 231 -0.03 -21.03 9.05
N CYS A 232 -0.74 -21.17 10.17
CA CYS A 232 -2.19 -21.31 10.21
C CYS A 232 -2.94 -20.21 10.97
N SER A 233 -2.26 -19.28 11.64
CA SER A 233 -2.94 -18.26 12.44
C SER A 233 -2.63 -16.86 11.94
N LEU A 234 -3.71 -16.16 11.56
CA LEU A 234 -3.65 -14.76 11.14
C LEU A 234 -3.76 -13.79 12.32
N GLN A 235 -3.90 -14.32 13.55
CA GLN A 235 -3.98 -13.47 14.73
C GLN A 235 -2.60 -12.97 15.10
N GLN A 236 -2.41 -11.67 14.99
CA GLN A 236 -1.20 -10.99 15.46
C GLN A 236 -1.43 -10.54 16.90
N ALA A 237 -0.42 -10.75 17.75
CA ALA A 237 -0.43 -10.18 19.09
C ALA A 237 -0.46 -8.65 19.02
N PRO A 238 -1.06 -7.97 20.00
CA PRO A 238 -1.10 -6.52 19.96
C PRO A 238 0.30 -5.90 20.06
N TYR A 239 0.44 -4.73 19.47
CA TYR A 239 1.66 -3.94 19.60
C TYR A 239 1.76 -3.40 21.01
N GLN A 240 2.93 -3.53 21.61
CA GLN A 240 3.25 -2.96 22.90
C GLN A 240 4.22 -1.81 22.73
N LEU A 241 3.83 -0.62 23.21
CA LEU A 241 4.70 0.55 23.21
C LEU A 241 5.71 0.41 24.36
N LEU A 242 6.98 0.42 24.04
CA LEU A 242 8.06 0.37 25.05
C LEU A 242 8.48 1.77 25.52
N PHE A 243 8.51 2.73 24.59
CA PHE A 243 8.68 4.16 24.95
C PHE A 243 8.21 5.03 23.78
N GLY A 244 7.94 6.31 24.10
CA GLY A 244 7.67 7.36 23.12
C GLY A 244 6.17 7.52 22.82
N GLU A 245 5.89 8.10 21.66
CA GLU A 245 4.53 8.46 21.26
C GLU A 245 3.78 7.28 20.62
N PRO A 246 2.49 7.09 20.98
CA PRO A 246 1.73 5.95 20.45
C PRO A 246 1.29 6.12 19.00
N HIS A 247 1.41 7.30 18.43
CA HIS A 247 0.99 7.57 17.04
C HIS A 247 2.08 8.30 16.28
N ILE A 248 2.15 8.08 14.98
CA ILE A 248 2.92 8.92 14.09
C ILE A 248 1.94 9.84 13.37
N PHE A 249 2.34 11.07 13.13
CA PHE A 249 1.51 12.06 12.43
C PHE A 249 2.16 12.39 11.10
N GLU A 250 1.35 12.48 10.04
CA GLU A 250 1.84 12.81 8.71
C GLU A 250 1.01 13.96 8.14
N ASP A 251 1.68 14.96 7.63
CA ASP A 251 1.03 16.08 6.95
C ASP A 251 0.88 15.75 5.47
N LEU A 252 -0.35 15.84 4.96
CA LEU A 252 -0.66 15.46 3.58
C LEU A 252 -1.86 16.29 3.10
N LEU A 253 -1.68 17.01 1.98
CA LEU A 253 -2.71 17.88 1.40
C LEU A 253 -3.31 18.88 2.39
N GLY A 254 -2.49 19.41 3.29
CA GLY A 254 -2.90 20.40 4.29
C GLY A 254 -3.63 19.82 5.50
N LEU A 255 -3.75 18.51 5.59
CA LEU A 255 -4.37 17.83 6.74
C LEU A 255 -3.31 17.09 7.54
N LYS A 256 -3.48 17.03 8.88
CA LYS A 256 -2.61 16.25 9.75
C LYS A 256 -3.26 14.90 10.06
N PHE A 257 -2.71 13.85 9.50
CA PHE A 257 -3.23 12.48 9.68
C PHE A 257 -2.57 11.82 10.89
N ARG A 258 -3.40 11.27 11.77
CA ARG A 258 -2.95 10.37 12.83
C ARG A 258 -2.84 8.96 12.23
N ILE A 259 -1.73 8.29 12.50
CA ILE A 259 -1.46 6.95 11.96
C ILE A 259 -1.07 6.05 13.13
N SER A 260 -1.95 5.13 13.48
CA SER A 260 -1.68 4.08 14.45
C SER A 260 -0.81 3.00 13.84
N ARG A 261 -0.22 2.18 14.70
CA ARG A 261 0.75 1.16 14.29
C ARG A 261 0.16 0.15 13.28
N ASP A 262 -1.11 -0.20 13.43
CA ASP A 262 -1.82 -1.15 12.57
C ASP A 262 -2.31 -0.54 11.26
N ALA A 263 -2.31 0.80 11.17
CA ALA A 263 -2.88 1.48 10.02
C ALA A 263 -2.02 1.31 8.77
N PHE A 264 -2.69 1.08 7.65
CA PHE A 264 -2.04 1.19 6.34
C PHE A 264 -1.96 2.65 5.92
N PHE A 265 -0.79 3.10 5.54
CA PHE A 265 -0.57 4.41 4.92
C PHE A 265 0.32 4.20 3.69
N GLN A 266 0.15 5.05 2.67
CA GLN A 266 0.93 4.92 1.44
C GLN A 266 2.42 5.14 1.75
N ILE A 267 3.28 4.28 1.21
CA ILE A 267 4.72 4.28 1.53
C ILE A 267 5.50 5.43 0.90
N ASN A 268 4.87 6.20 0.04
CA ASN A 268 5.43 7.39 -0.62
C ASN A 268 4.43 8.52 -0.42
N THR A 269 4.69 9.40 0.55
CA THR A 269 3.76 10.47 0.93
C THR A 269 3.55 11.46 -0.23
N ALA A 270 4.61 11.89 -0.89
CA ALA A 270 4.51 12.80 -2.04
C ALA A 270 3.74 12.17 -3.21
N GLY A 271 4.01 10.88 -3.48
CA GLY A 271 3.25 10.14 -4.49
C GLY A 271 1.78 9.97 -4.11
N ALA A 272 1.49 9.85 -2.81
CA ALA A 272 0.11 9.73 -2.31
C ALA A 272 -0.67 11.03 -2.54
N GLU A 273 -0.04 12.19 -2.38
CA GLU A 273 -0.69 13.47 -2.70
C GLU A 273 -1.12 13.53 -4.16
N LEU A 274 -0.22 13.14 -5.07
CA LEU A 274 -0.55 13.07 -6.50
C LEU A 274 -1.69 12.08 -6.76
N LEU A 275 -1.64 10.91 -6.12
CA LEU A 275 -2.70 9.90 -6.23
C LEU A 275 -4.06 10.48 -5.81
N TYR A 276 -4.11 11.16 -4.66
CA TYR A 276 -5.37 11.68 -4.12
C TYR A 276 -5.90 12.86 -4.93
N ARG A 277 -5.01 13.71 -5.47
CA ARG A 277 -5.40 14.76 -6.42
C ARG A 277 -5.99 14.16 -7.70
N THR A 278 -5.39 13.07 -8.21
CA THR A 278 -5.91 12.35 -9.39
C THR A 278 -7.30 11.76 -9.09
N VAL A 279 -7.51 11.19 -7.91
CA VAL A 279 -8.82 10.67 -7.50
C VAL A 279 -9.83 11.82 -7.43
N ALA A 280 -9.46 12.97 -6.85
CA ALA A 280 -10.31 14.16 -6.77
C ALA A 280 -10.77 14.61 -8.14
N GLU A 281 -9.83 14.75 -9.07
CA GLU A 281 -10.08 15.19 -10.44
C GLU A 281 -11.02 14.23 -11.18
N LEU A 282 -10.73 12.92 -11.11
CA LEU A 282 -11.53 11.91 -11.81
C LEU A 282 -12.92 11.71 -11.19
N SER A 283 -13.04 11.86 -9.88
CA SER A 283 -14.31 11.64 -9.18
C SER A 283 -15.38 12.68 -9.53
N GLY A 284 -14.96 13.89 -9.87
CA GLY A 284 -15.86 14.99 -10.19
C GLY A 284 -16.76 15.38 -9.01
N VAL A 285 -16.32 15.16 -7.78
CA VAL A 285 -17.10 15.51 -6.59
C VAL A 285 -17.38 17.01 -6.52
N ASN A 286 -18.54 17.36 -5.99
CA ASN A 286 -18.99 18.74 -5.86
C ASN A 286 -19.87 18.85 -4.60
N PRO A 287 -20.24 20.08 -4.15
CA PRO A 287 -21.00 20.24 -2.91
C PRO A 287 -22.37 19.55 -2.85
N ASN A 288 -22.87 19.03 -3.97
CA ASN A 288 -24.15 18.31 -4.00
C ASN A 288 -23.97 16.79 -4.04
N THR A 289 -22.74 16.28 -3.97
CA THR A 289 -22.45 14.83 -4.04
C THR A 289 -22.12 14.26 -2.67
N ILE A 290 -22.54 13.01 -2.44
CA ILE A 290 -22.09 12.19 -1.32
C ILE A 290 -20.90 11.38 -1.79
N LEU A 291 -19.80 11.48 -1.08
CA LEU A 291 -18.61 10.66 -1.31
C LEU A 291 -18.66 9.42 -0.43
N LEU A 292 -18.66 8.26 -1.05
CA LEU A 292 -18.62 6.97 -0.37
C LEU A 292 -17.22 6.38 -0.53
N ASP A 293 -16.43 6.39 0.55
CA ASP A 293 -15.04 5.90 0.57
C ASP A 293 -15.01 4.51 1.19
N ILE A 294 -14.81 3.49 0.34
CA ILE A 294 -14.88 2.07 0.75
C ILE A 294 -13.46 1.51 0.87
N CYS A 295 -13.16 0.88 2.00
CA CYS A 295 -11.82 0.45 2.40
C CYS A 295 -10.92 1.69 2.53
N TYR A 296 -11.41 2.65 3.32
CA TYR A 296 -10.83 3.99 3.33
C TYR A 296 -9.50 4.09 4.12
N GLY A 297 -9.14 3.06 4.89
CA GLY A 297 -7.92 3.11 5.70
C GLY A 297 -7.95 4.26 6.69
N THR A 298 -6.92 5.10 6.73
CA THR A 298 -6.86 6.29 7.59
C THR A 298 -7.76 7.44 7.12
N GLY A 299 -8.57 7.21 6.10
CA GLY A 299 -9.48 8.24 5.57
C GLY A 299 -8.81 9.24 4.63
N ALA A 300 -7.61 8.95 4.17
CA ALA A 300 -6.82 9.95 3.44
C ALA A 300 -7.51 10.45 2.17
N ILE A 301 -8.19 9.57 1.42
CA ILE A 301 -8.92 9.99 0.22
C ILE A 301 -10.17 10.79 0.62
N GLY A 302 -11.03 10.19 1.44
CA GLY A 302 -12.30 10.81 1.82
C GLY A 302 -12.14 12.16 2.51
N LEU A 303 -11.20 12.26 3.46
CA LEU A 303 -10.96 13.49 4.20
C LEU A 303 -10.33 14.58 3.32
N SER A 304 -9.45 14.21 2.39
CA SER A 304 -8.86 15.19 1.45
C SER A 304 -9.91 15.79 0.51
N LEU A 305 -11.00 15.06 0.25
CA LEU A 305 -12.08 15.50 -0.63
C LEU A 305 -13.28 16.11 0.13
N ALA A 306 -13.24 16.05 1.46
CA ALA A 306 -14.41 16.38 2.30
C ALA A 306 -14.94 17.80 2.10
N GLN A 307 -14.05 18.77 1.87
CA GLN A 307 -14.44 20.17 1.66
C GLN A 307 -15.20 20.39 0.34
N ASN A 308 -15.08 19.43 -0.59
CA ASN A 308 -15.69 19.53 -1.91
C ASN A 308 -16.95 18.66 -2.06
N THR A 309 -17.48 18.14 -0.94
CA THR A 309 -18.63 17.21 -0.96
C THR A 309 -19.66 17.60 0.09
N SER A 310 -20.93 17.24 -0.11
CA SER A 310 -21.97 17.44 0.90
C SER A 310 -21.79 16.53 2.10
N GLN A 311 -21.32 15.30 1.85
CA GLN A 311 -21.16 14.29 2.91
C GLN A 311 -20.05 13.31 2.51
N VAL A 312 -19.29 12.86 3.51
CA VAL A 312 -18.35 11.75 3.35
C VAL A 312 -18.81 10.57 4.22
N ILE A 313 -18.96 9.40 3.60
CA ILE A 313 -19.29 8.16 4.28
C ILE A 313 -18.12 7.20 4.09
N GLY A 314 -17.43 6.85 5.17
CA GLY A 314 -16.31 5.93 5.14
C GLY A 314 -16.67 4.56 5.71
N ILE A 315 -16.23 3.49 5.06
CA ILE A 315 -16.39 2.10 5.57
C ILE A 315 -15.02 1.44 5.63
N GLU A 316 -14.62 1.03 6.83
CA GLU A 316 -13.33 0.37 7.06
C GLU A 316 -13.50 -0.78 8.05
N LEU A 317 -12.70 -1.83 7.90
CA LEU A 317 -12.79 -3.03 8.72
C LEU A 317 -12.12 -2.89 10.09
N VAL A 318 -11.02 -2.13 10.15
CA VAL A 318 -10.15 -2.07 11.33
C VAL A 318 -10.54 -0.89 12.22
N GLU A 319 -11.08 -1.18 13.42
CA GLU A 319 -11.59 -0.18 14.38
C GLU A 319 -10.56 0.91 14.68
N GLN A 320 -9.31 0.53 14.98
CA GLN A 320 -8.26 1.50 15.34
C GLN A 320 -8.02 2.51 14.21
N VAL A 321 -8.12 2.05 12.96
CA VAL A 321 -7.93 2.90 11.78
C VAL A 321 -9.11 3.86 11.62
N VAL A 322 -10.33 3.42 11.97
CA VAL A 322 -11.52 4.27 12.01
C VAL A 322 -11.36 5.37 13.06
N GLU A 323 -10.82 5.02 14.23
CA GLU A 323 -10.54 5.99 15.29
C GLU A 323 -9.49 7.03 14.84
N ASP A 324 -8.48 6.61 14.08
CA ASP A 324 -7.50 7.53 13.50
C ASP A 324 -8.17 8.53 12.55
N ALA A 325 -9.07 8.04 11.69
CA ALA A 325 -9.80 8.90 10.75
C ALA A 325 -10.71 9.89 11.48
N ARG A 326 -11.41 9.45 12.54
CA ARG A 326 -12.23 10.31 13.39
C ARG A 326 -11.40 11.41 14.04
N TRP A 327 -10.24 11.04 14.60
CA TRP A 327 -9.31 12.00 15.20
C TRP A 327 -8.84 13.02 14.16
N THR A 328 -8.41 12.54 13.00
CA THR A 328 -7.92 13.38 11.89
C THR A 328 -8.99 14.39 11.45
N ALA A 329 -10.23 13.92 11.30
CA ALA A 329 -11.36 14.78 10.93
C ALA A 329 -11.62 15.86 11.98
N ALA A 330 -11.59 15.49 13.26
CA ALA A 330 -11.82 16.42 14.37
C ALA A 330 -10.70 17.45 14.47
N PHE A 331 -9.44 16.99 14.43
CA PHE A 331 -8.27 17.85 14.58
C PHE A 331 -8.14 18.85 13.43
N SER A 332 -8.45 18.43 12.23
CA SER A 332 -8.32 19.28 11.02
C SER A 332 -9.42 20.33 10.86
N GLY A 333 -10.32 20.46 11.85
CA GLY A 333 -11.42 21.41 11.80
C GLY A 333 -12.44 21.09 10.72
N VAL A 334 -12.36 19.91 10.14
CA VAL A 334 -13.23 19.48 9.06
C VAL A 334 -14.67 19.28 9.58
N TYR A 335 -14.85 19.30 10.93
CA TYR A 335 -16.17 19.26 11.59
C TYR A 335 -16.83 20.63 11.78
N SER A 336 -16.13 21.75 11.50
CA SER A 336 -16.57 23.07 11.97
C SER A 336 -17.68 23.75 11.12
N SER A 337 -18.03 23.16 9.98
CA SER A 337 -19.14 23.71 9.19
C SER A 337 -20.39 22.85 9.36
N GLN A 338 -21.53 23.50 9.67
CA GLN A 338 -22.82 22.84 9.88
C GLN A 338 -23.32 22.06 8.64
N HIS A 339 -22.63 22.17 7.52
CA HIS A 339 -23.09 21.62 6.24
C HIS A 339 -22.37 20.38 5.77
N HIS A 340 -21.30 19.93 6.45
CA HIS A 340 -20.53 18.76 5.99
C HIS A 340 -20.61 17.61 6.99
N GLN A 341 -21.44 16.64 6.69
CA GLN A 341 -21.60 15.45 7.53
C GLN A 341 -20.54 14.40 7.19
N ARG A 342 -19.99 13.78 8.21
CA ARG A 342 -19.02 12.68 8.06
C ARG A 342 -19.44 11.52 8.92
N GLU A 343 -19.56 10.38 8.27
CA GLU A 343 -19.96 9.12 8.92
C GLU A 343 -18.86 8.09 8.69
N PHE A 344 -18.34 7.53 9.77
CA PHE A 344 -17.31 6.49 9.70
C PHE A 344 -17.85 5.21 10.34
N HIS A 345 -17.92 4.17 9.54
CA HIS A 345 -18.47 2.88 9.92
C HIS A 345 -17.38 1.81 10.00
N THR A 346 -17.35 1.09 11.12
CA THR A 346 -16.44 -0.04 11.29
C THR A 346 -17.14 -1.34 10.91
N GLY A 347 -16.52 -2.13 10.04
CA GLY A 347 -16.98 -3.45 9.70
C GLY A 347 -16.85 -3.79 8.22
N ARG A 348 -17.35 -4.95 7.88
CA ARG A 348 -17.29 -5.47 6.52
C ARG A 348 -18.19 -4.65 5.58
N ALA A 349 -17.60 -4.08 4.55
CA ALA A 349 -18.30 -3.20 3.62
C ALA A 349 -19.48 -3.88 2.93
N GLU A 350 -19.35 -5.17 2.60
CA GLU A 350 -20.44 -5.93 1.98
C GLU A 350 -21.66 -6.12 2.90
N LYS A 351 -21.51 -5.94 4.21
CA LYS A 351 -22.61 -6.01 5.18
C LYS A 351 -23.20 -4.62 5.49
N ILE A 352 -22.35 -3.60 5.51
CA ILE A 352 -22.72 -2.21 5.87
C ILE A 352 -23.40 -1.52 4.70
N LEU A 353 -22.79 -1.59 3.51
CA LEU A 353 -23.20 -0.83 2.33
C LEU A 353 -24.68 -1.04 1.94
N PRO A 354 -25.22 -2.28 1.90
CA PRO A 354 -26.64 -2.45 1.57
C PRO A 354 -27.59 -1.76 2.54
N ARG A 355 -27.22 -1.66 3.82
CA ARG A 355 -28.05 -0.98 4.83
C ARG A 355 -28.00 0.54 4.63
N LEU A 356 -26.83 1.09 4.40
CA LEU A 356 -26.65 2.53 4.16
C LEU A 356 -27.39 3.00 2.90
N LEU A 357 -27.39 2.18 1.85
CA LEU A 357 -27.98 2.53 0.56
C LEU A 357 -29.50 2.29 0.50
N LYS A 358 -30.06 1.51 1.42
CA LYS A 358 -31.49 1.15 1.43
C LYS A 358 -32.39 2.38 1.49
N PHE A 359 -31.98 3.41 2.22
CA PHE A 359 -32.77 4.61 2.48
C PHE A 359 -32.40 5.78 1.55
N ARG A 360 -31.58 5.54 0.52
CA ARG A 360 -31.05 6.60 -0.35
C ARG A 360 -31.40 6.39 -1.83
N LYS A 361 -32.57 5.76 -2.09
CA LYS A 361 -32.96 5.41 -3.46
C LYS A 361 -33.22 6.65 -4.36
N ASP A 362 -33.71 7.72 -3.76
CA ASP A 362 -34.06 8.96 -4.46
C ASP A 362 -33.27 10.17 -3.94
N GLY A 363 -32.10 9.93 -3.36
CA GLY A 363 -31.25 10.96 -2.78
C GLY A 363 -30.22 11.55 -3.74
N PRO A 364 -29.30 12.37 -3.22
CA PRO A 364 -28.25 12.96 -4.04
C PRO A 364 -27.34 11.92 -4.66
N LEU A 365 -26.66 12.29 -5.73
CA LEU A 365 -25.74 11.41 -6.45
C LEU A 365 -24.59 10.96 -5.55
N ILE A 366 -24.29 9.68 -5.61
CA ILE A 366 -23.20 9.08 -4.86
C ILE A 366 -22.01 8.85 -5.79
N VAL A 367 -20.86 9.39 -5.40
CA VAL A 367 -19.57 9.06 -5.99
C VAL A 367 -18.90 8.08 -5.05
N ALA A 368 -18.61 6.89 -5.54
CA ALA A 368 -17.91 5.87 -4.75
C ALA A 368 -16.42 5.84 -5.11
N VAL A 369 -15.58 5.76 -4.09
CA VAL A 369 -14.15 5.50 -4.26
C VAL A 369 -13.83 4.18 -3.55
N VAL A 370 -13.09 3.31 -4.21
CA VAL A 370 -12.64 2.05 -3.60
C VAL A 370 -11.13 1.93 -3.75
N ASN A 371 -10.44 1.66 -2.65
CA ASN A 371 -9.00 1.45 -2.64
C ASN A 371 -8.69 0.11 -1.92
N PRO A 372 -9.09 -1.01 -2.53
CA PRO A 372 -9.01 -2.30 -1.84
C PRO A 372 -7.58 -2.81 -1.70
N ALA A 373 -7.39 -3.73 -0.78
CA ALA A 373 -6.17 -4.53 -0.66
C ALA A 373 -5.91 -5.31 -1.97
N ARG A 374 -4.72 -5.92 -2.07
CA ARG A 374 -4.30 -6.71 -3.26
C ARG A 374 -5.27 -7.84 -3.61
N ALA A 375 -6.04 -8.31 -2.64
CA ALA A 375 -7.06 -9.34 -2.85
C ALA A 375 -8.29 -8.86 -3.62
N GLY A 376 -8.42 -7.53 -3.83
CA GLY A 376 -9.59 -6.94 -4.47
C GLY A 376 -10.82 -6.93 -3.56
N LEU A 377 -11.98 -6.62 -4.15
CA LEU A 377 -13.26 -6.59 -3.45
C LEU A 377 -13.89 -7.99 -3.44
N HIS A 378 -14.57 -8.31 -2.35
CA HIS A 378 -15.41 -9.50 -2.28
C HIS A 378 -16.62 -9.36 -3.22
N HIS A 379 -17.05 -10.45 -3.83
CA HIS A 379 -18.16 -10.46 -4.79
C HIS A 379 -19.44 -9.81 -4.24
N PRO A 380 -19.89 -10.07 -2.99
CA PRO A 380 -21.08 -9.38 -2.45
C PRO A 380 -20.94 -7.86 -2.40
N LEU A 381 -19.73 -7.33 -2.24
CA LEU A 381 -19.50 -5.88 -2.25
C LEU A 381 -19.62 -5.34 -3.68
N VAL A 382 -19.07 -6.06 -4.67
CA VAL A 382 -19.22 -5.70 -6.09
C VAL A 382 -20.71 -5.69 -6.47
N GLN A 383 -21.47 -6.70 -6.00
CA GLN A 383 -22.94 -6.75 -6.19
C GLN A 383 -23.62 -5.51 -5.61
N ALA A 384 -23.27 -5.15 -4.35
CA ALA A 384 -23.89 -4.01 -3.68
C ALA A 384 -23.61 -2.69 -4.41
N ILE A 385 -22.38 -2.48 -4.86
CA ILE A 385 -21.98 -1.29 -5.63
C ILE A 385 -22.74 -1.25 -6.96
N ARG A 386 -22.71 -2.36 -7.70
CA ARG A 386 -23.28 -2.42 -9.03
C ARG A 386 -24.81 -2.29 -9.04
N ASN A 387 -25.47 -2.86 -8.04
CA ASN A 387 -26.93 -2.87 -7.96
C ASN A 387 -27.52 -1.57 -7.37
N CYS A 388 -26.68 -0.67 -6.90
CA CYS A 388 -27.12 0.62 -6.37
C CYS A 388 -27.17 1.69 -7.47
N ARG A 389 -28.38 2.07 -7.88
CA ARG A 389 -28.59 3.08 -8.94
C ARG A 389 -28.06 4.46 -8.59
N ALA A 390 -27.93 4.79 -7.29
CA ALA A 390 -27.42 6.08 -6.86
C ALA A 390 -25.91 6.23 -7.06
N ILE A 391 -25.17 5.10 -7.21
CA ILE A 391 -23.74 5.13 -7.48
C ILE A 391 -23.51 5.23 -9.00
N CYS A 392 -23.51 6.46 -9.50
CA CYS A 392 -23.33 6.72 -10.93
C CYS A 392 -21.86 6.81 -11.33
N THR A 393 -20.99 7.14 -10.37
CA THR A 393 -19.54 7.29 -10.59
C THR A 393 -18.78 6.43 -9.59
N LEU A 394 -17.82 5.66 -10.08
CA LEU A 394 -16.95 4.82 -9.25
C LEU A 394 -15.49 5.06 -9.65
N VAL A 395 -14.67 5.44 -8.69
CA VAL A 395 -13.21 5.52 -8.87
C VAL A 395 -12.58 4.32 -8.16
N PHE A 396 -11.89 3.49 -8.92
CA PHE A 396 -11.25 2.27 -8.41
C PHE A 396 -9.73 2.44 -8.44
N VAL A 397 -9.10 2.42 -7.27
CA VAL A 397 -7.64 2.54 -7.13
C VAL A 397 -7.04 1.15 -6.98
N SER A 398 -6.13 0.76 -7.86
CA SER A 398 -5.53 -0.57 -7.84
C SER A 398 -4.01 -0.51 -7.88
N CYS A 399 -3.35 -1.17 -6.93
CA CYS A 399 -1.88 -1.34 -6.96
C CYS A 399 -1.46 -2.57 -7.78
N LYS A 400 -2.43 -3.41 -8.17
CA LYS A 400 -2.16 -4.63 -8.94
C LYS A 400 -3.37 -4.90 -9.86
N PRO A 401 -3.47 -4.18 -10.98
CA PRO A 401 -4.64 -4.30 -11.85
C PRO A 401 -4.78 -5.66 -12.54
N TYR A 402 -3.69 -6.44 -12.59
CA TYR A 402 -3.69 -7.82 -13.07
C TYR A 402 -3.86 -8.77 -11.87
N GLY A 403 -4.75 -9.72 -11.97
CA GLY A 403 -5.04 -10.66 -10.87
C GLY A 403 -6.48 -10.53 -10.36
N LYS A 404 -6.66 -10.51 -9.06
CA LYS A 404 -8.01 -10.49 -8.45
C LYS A 404 -8.77 -9.19 -8.75
N ALA A 405 -8.08 -8.05 -8.85
CA ALA A 405 -8.71 -6.78 -9.23
C ALA A 405 -9.30 -6.83 -10.64
N THR A 406 -8.67 -7.57 -11.57
CA THR A 406 -9.21 -7.77 -12.92
C THR A 406 -10.61 -8.40 -12.86
N ARG A 407 -10.81 -9.38 -11.97
CA ARG A 407 -12.14 -10.02 -11.80
C ARG A 407 -13.18 -8.99 -11.35
N ASN A 408 -12.84 -8.13 -10.41
CA ASN A 408 -13.77 -7.08 -9.97
C ASN A 408 -14.14 -6.14 -11.11
N ILE A 409 -13.17 -5.74 -11.93
CA ILE A 409 -13.42 -4.87 -13.08
C ILE A 409 -14.34 -5.56 -14.10
N ILE A 410 -14.09 -6.85 -14.38
CA ILE A 410 -14.97 -7.65 -15.26
C ILE A 410 -16.40 -7.69 -14.71
N GLU A 411 -16.55 -7.96 -13.41
CA GLU A 411 -17.86 -8.03 -12.76
C GLU A 411 -18.60 -6.68 -12.76
N LEU A 412 -17.86 -5.58 -12.62
CA LEU A 412 -18.44 -4.23 -12.72
C LEU A 412 -18.95 -3.93 -14.14
N CYS A 413 -18.23 -4.38 -15.17
CA CYS A 413 -18.49 -4.02 -16.56
C CYS A 413 -19.30 -5.05 -17.36
N CYS A 414 -19.42 -6.30 -16.89
CA CYS A 414 -20.12 -7.34 -17.65
C CYS A 414 -21.62 -7.04 -17.79
N PRO A 415 -22.30 -7.58 -18.80
CA PRO A 415 -23.76 -7.48 -18.92
C PRO A 415 -24.47 -8.00 -17.66
N THR A 416 -25.74 -7.63 -17.50
CA THR A 416 -26.58 -8.09 -16.40
C THR A 416 -26.52 -9.63 -16.32
N ASN A 417 -26.28 -10.14 -15.12
CA ASN A 417 -26.04 -11.57 -14.89
C ASN A 417 -26.85 -12.02 -13.65
N SER A 418 -28.01 -12.60 -13.89
CA SER A 418 -28.92 -13.01 -12.80
C SER A 418 -28.34 -14.10 -11.91
N PRO A 419 -27.73 -15.19 -12.46
CA PRO A 419 -27.07 -16.17 -11.60
C PRO A 419 -26.03 -15.59 -10.64
N LYS A 420 -25.33 -14.54 -11.06
CA LYS A 420 -24.35 -13.84 -10.22
C LYS A 420 -24.95 -12.69 -9.41
N LYS A 421 -26.27 -12.46 -9.52
CA LYS A 421 -27.00 -11.36 -8.85
C LYS A 421 -26.42 -9.98 -9.22
N LEU A 422 -25.89 -9.82 -10.43
CA LEU A 422 -25.40 -8.55 -10.98
C LEU A 422 -26.54 -7.96 -11.81
N LEU A 423 -27.50 -7.32 -11.13
CA LEU A 423 -28.77 -6.89 -11.73
C LEU A 423 -28.73 -5.42 -12.20
N GLY A 424 -27.84 -4.61 -11.62
CA GLY A 424 -27.69 -3.20 -12.00
C GLY A 424 -27.07 -3.02 -13.38
N LYS A 425 -27.16 -1.82 -13.92
CA LYS A 425 -26.51 -1.47 -15.17
C LYS A 425 -25.01 -1.74 -15.10
N PRO A 426 -24.37 -2.19 -16.18
CA PRO A 426 -22.92 -2.31 -16.24
C PRO A 426 -22.27 -0.93 -16.11
N PHE A 427 -21.19 -0.88 -15.36
CA PHE A 427 -20.30 0.29 -15.39
C PHE A 427 -19.50 0.29 -16.68
N VAL A 428 -19.22 1.49 -17.19
CA VAL A 428 -18.37 1.69 -18.37
C VAL A 428 -17.06 2.31 -17.90
N LEU A 429 -15.93 1.69 -18.22
CA LEU A 429 -14.62 2.25 -17.94
C LEU A 429 -14.39 3.47 -18.85
N ARG A 430 -14.28 4.65 -18.26
CA ARG A 430 -14.11 5.92 -18.98
C ARG A 430 -12.65 6.33 -19.09
N GLN A 431 -11.90 6.14 -18.02
CA GLN A 431 -10.53 6.63 -17.97
C GLN A 431 -9.67 5.75 -17.08
N ALA A 432 -8.38 5.64 -17.39
CA ALA A 432 -7.39 4.92 -16.60
C ALA A 432 -6.13 5.80 -16.52
N VAL A 433 -5.73 6.16 -15.31
CA VAL A 433 -4.58 7.03 -15.08
C VAL A 433 -3.56 6.28 -14.21
N PRO A 434 -2.34 6.04 -14.71
CA PRO A 434 -1.28 5.46 -13.89
C PRO A 434 -0.65 6.55 -13.00
N VAL A 435 -0.39 6.21 -11.75
CA VAL A 435 0.31 7.09 -10.79
C VAL A 435 1.50 6.33 -10.21
N ASP A 436 2.69 6.87 -10.37
CA ASP A 436 3.92 6.23 -9.90
C ASP A 436 4.16 6.51 -8.41
N LEU A 437 3.69 5.58 -7.57
CA LEU A 437 3.98 5.58 -6.14
C LEU A 437 5.27 4.83 -5.79
N PHE A 438 5.84 4.11 -6.75
CA PHE A 438 6.92 3.16 -6.47
C PHE A 438 8.12 3.37 -7.42
N PRO A 439 8.69 4.58 -7.44
CA PRO A 439 9.87 4.86 -8.29
C PRO A 439 10.96 3.79 -8.14
N HIS A 440 11.70 3.55 -9.21
CA HIS A 440 12.72 2.51 -9.34
C HIS A 440 12.15 1.08 -9.42
N THR A 441 10.81 0.91 -9.46
CA THR A 441 10.19 -0.41 -9.58
C THR A 441 9.26 -0.47 -10.81
N PRO A 442 8.91 -1.67 -11.29
CA PRO A 442 7.97 -1.81 -12.41
C PRO A 442 6.50 -1.66 -11.97
N HIS A 443 6.24 -1.20 -10.79
CA HIS A 443 4.88 -1.10 -10.23
C HIS A 443 4.38 0.32 -10.25
N CYS A 444 3.09 0.49 -10.49
CA CYS A 444 2.39 1.77 -10.32
C CYS A 444 1.00 1.53 -9.77
N LYS A 445 0.40 2.56 -9.22
CA LYS A 445 -1.04 2.56 -8.94
C LYS A 445 -1.80 2.90 -10.22
N LEU A 446 -2.95 2.31 -10.39
CA LEU A 446 -3.83 2.61 -11.52
C LEU A 446 -5.15 3.14 -10.95
N VAL A 447 -5.51 4.36 -11.34
CA VAL A 447 -6.77 5.00 -10.96
C VAL A 447 -7.73 4.84 -12.14
N LEU A 448 -8.84 4.16 -11.92
CA LEU A 448 -9.82 3.81 -12.96
C LEU A 448 -11.13 4.53 -12.67
N LEU A 449 -11.61 5.29 -13.65
CA LEU A 449 -12.92 5.97 -13.57
C LEU A 449 -13.96 5.14 -14.32
N PHE A 450 -15.03 4.80 -13.62
CA PHE A 450 -16.20 4.12 -14.19
C PHE A 450 -17.44 4.98 -14.01
N THR A 451 -18.34 4.92 -15.00
CA THR A 451 -19.69 5.52 -14.87
C THR A 451 -20.75 4.49 -15.29
N GLN A 452 -22.00 4.65 -14.74
CA GLN A 452 -23.17 3.89 -15.16
C GLN A 452 -24.06 4.70 -16.12
#